data_3a8a93cb29c772f2cd8e7cbb04c227e8
#
_entry.id   3a8a93cb29c772f2cd8e7cbb04c227e8
#
_cell.length_a   1.000
_cell.length_b   1.000
_cell.length_c   1.000
_cell.angle_alpha   90.00
_cell.angle_beta   90.00
_cell.angle_gamma   90.00
#
_symmetry.space_group_name_H-M   'P 1'
#
loop_
_entity.id
_entity.type
_entity.pdbx_description
1 polymer ?
#
loop_
_entity_poly.entity_id
_entity_poly.type
_entity_poly.pdbx_seq_one_letter_code
_entity_poly.pdbx_strand_id
1 'polypeptide(L)'
;KEALASDRRVKYCRIVRRTLKGVKRWFVQLVVEGLPPVRKVYAPKCEVVGIDPGPSRIAYFHEQHAAIVEVAPHVDLQEPKIRLLQRRIDRSRRANNPDGTVKKGSSTWNTSNRGRRTAAKLAEHHRCLAATRKRDHGELVNDLLQIGGTIKIEKNNYRSFQRCFGRSTNRRGMGEFVEHLKRKAESAGCEVIELNAYKLKMSQYDPQTDAYRKKPLKERWHRWGNTGTLVQRDAMSAFLACHATEKGHDRALLLEKWTTAEALLSGSGLCRHEPCSDPEVSKDASRLTKPNCGSKAER
;
A
#
# COMPACT_ATOMS: atom_id res chain seq x y z
N LYS A 1 -2.90 19.28 -25.28
CA LYS A 1 -3.17 19.68 -26.67
C LYS A 1 -4.52 19.08 -27.13
N GLU A 2 -4.77 17.79 -26.93
CA GLU A 2 -6.03 17.11 -27.31
C GLU A 2 -7.27 17.75 -26.67
N ALA A 3 -7.21 18.11 -25.40
CA ALA A 3 -8.33 18.77 -24.69
C ALA A 3 -8.59 20.20 -25.19
N LEU A 4 -7.64 20.86 -25.84
CA LEU A 4 -7.82 22.18 -26.46
C LEU A 4 -8.20 22.10 -27.94
N ALA A 5 -7.99 20.95 -28.57
CA ALA A 5 -8.40 20.66 -29.94
C ALA A 5 -9.85 20.17 -30.05
N SER A 6 -10.45 19.78 -28.91
CA SER A 6 -11.89 19.47 -28.84
C SER A 6 -12.66 20.75 -28.53
N ASP A 7 -13.90 20.88 -29.04
CA ASP A 7 -14.82 22.03 -28.79
C ASP A 7 -15.22 22.22 -27.33
N ARG A 8 -14.33 21.85 -26.41
CA ARG A 8 -14.58 21.92 -24.96
C ARG A 8 -14.35 23.32 -24.45
N ARG A 9 -15.31 23.88 -23.78
CA ARG A 9 -15.24 25.19 -23.19
C ARG A 9 -14.25 25.26 -22.03
N VAL A 10 -13.38 26.27 -22.04
CA VAL A 10 -12.55 26.60 -20.88
C VAL A 10 -13.43 27.24 -19.80
N LYS A 11 -13.57 26.61 -18.65
CA LYS A 11 -14.34 27.13 -17.51
C LYS A 11 -13.67 28.35 -16.88
N TYR A 12 -12.37 28.19 -16.58
CA TYR A 12 -11.51 29.24 -16.00
C TYR A 12 -10.05 28.88 -16.12
N CYS A 13 -9.21 29.83 -15.88
CA CYS A 13 -7.76 29.61 -15.73
C CYS A 13 -7.30 29.96 -14.33
N ARG A 14 -6.21 29.32 -13.89
CA ARG A 14 -5.52 29.62 -12.64
C ARG A 14 -4.06 29.92 -12.91
N ILE A 15 -3.54 30.97 -12.25
CA ILE A 15 -2.11 31.23 -12.21
C ILE A 15 -1.54 30.58 -10.95
N VAL A 16 -0.62 29.64 -11.11
CA VAL A 16 -0.04 28.87 -10.01
C VAL A 16 1.45 29.12 -9.94
N ARG A 17 1.93 29.58 -8.79
CA ARG A 17 3.35 29.72 -8.51
C ARG A 17 3.88 28.50 -7.79
N ARG A 18 4.95 27.90 -8.29
CA ARG A 18 5.65 26.77 -7.66
C ARG A 18 7.14 27.08 -7.54
N THR A 19 7.75 26.61 -6.45
CA THR A 19 9.21 26.64 -6.31
C THR A 19 9.76 25.31 -6.77
N LEU A 20 10.57 25.33 -7.83
CA LEU A 20 11.22 24.14 -8.39
C LEU A 20 12.74 24.36 -8.37
N LYS A 21 13.48 23.50 -7.68
CA LYS A 21 14.94 23.62 -7.53
C LYS A 21 15.37 25.00 -6.97
N GLY A 22 14.59 25.53 -6.03
CA GLY A 22 14.85 26.85 -5.43
C GLY A 22 14.40 28.05 -6.27
N VAL A 23 13.97 27.85 -7.52
CA VAL A 23 13.51 28.92 -8.43
C VAL A 23 11.97 28.98 -8.43
N LYS A 24 11.43 30.17 -8.28
CA LYS A 24 9.98 30.43 -8.41
C LYS A 24 9.60 30.39 -9.88
N ARG A 25 8.66 29.51 -10.24
CA ARG A 25 8.10 29.37 -11.59
C ARG A 25 6.60 29.57 -11.56
N TRP A 26 6.09 30.20 -12.60
CA TRP A 26 4.68 30.45 -12.80
C TRP A 26 4.13 29.52 -13.87
N PHE A 27 2.92 29.02 -13.63
CA PHE A 27 2.20 28.13 -14.54
C PHE A 27 0.78 28.64 -14.71
N VAL A 28 0.28 28.54 -15.93
CA VAL A 28 -1.13 28.73 -16.23
C VAL A 28 -1.78 27.35 -16.31
N GLN A 29 -2.85 27.16 -15.55
CA GLN A 29 -3.68 25.96 -15.59
C GLN A 29 -5.02 26.33 -16.22
N LEU A 30 -5.33 25.72 -17.34
CA LEU A 30 -6.64 25.81 -17.98
C LEU A 30 -7.53 24.70 -17.42
N VAL A 31 -8.69 25.05 -16.88
CA VAL A 31 -9.70 24.08 -16.44
C VAL A 31 -10.76 24.01 -17.55
N VAL A 32 -10.77 22.87 -18.20
CA VAL A 32 -11.64 22.58 -19.36
C VAL A 32 -12.83 21.75 -18.90
N GLU A 33 -14.00 22.00 -19.46
CA GLU A 33 -15.23 21.28 -19.18
C GLU A 33 -15.21 19.87 -19.78
N GLY A 34 -15.92 18.91 -19.14
CA GLY A 34 -16.08 17.54 -19.60
C GLY A 34 -15.09 16.54 -18.99
N LEU A 35 -15.29 15.27 -19.33
CA LEU A 35 -14.46 14.17 -18.87
C LEU A 35 -13.07 14.22 -19.56
N PRO A 36 -11.99 13.83 -18.86
CA PRO A 36 -10.68 13.74 -19.49
C PRO A 36 -10.69 12.67 -20.59
N PRO A 37 -9.90 12.87 -21.69
CA PRO A 37 -9.80 11.87 -22.73
C PRO A 37 -9.12 10.60 -22.18
N VAL A 38 -9.73 9.45 -22.42
CA VAL A 38 -9.20 8.14 -22.06
C VAL A 38 -8.42 7.60 -23.24
N ARG A 39 -7.20 7.12 -23.02
CA ARG A 39 -6.44 6.43 -24.05
C ARG A 39 -7.07 5.06 -24.29
N LYS A 40 -7.20 4.66 -25.55
CA LYS A 40 -7.76 3.35 -25.96
C LYS A 40 -7.09 2.15 -25.29
N VAL A 41 -5.79 2.27 -24.93
CA VAL A 41 -5.03 1.25 -24.18
C VAL A 41 -5.63 0.92 -22.82
N TYR A 42 -6.36 1.87 -22.24
CA TYR A 42 -7.02 1.72 -20.93
C TYR A 42 -8.55 1.56 -21.07
N ALA A 43 -9.00 1.01 -22.19
CA ALA A 43 -10.41 0.67 -22.35
C ALA A 43 -10.83 -0.30 -21.21
N PRO A 44 -11.98 -0.06 -20.57
CA PRO A 44 -12.45 -0.90 -19.49
C PRO A 44 -12.66 -2.33 -19.99
N LYS A 45 -12.18 -3.31 -19.23
CA LYS A 45 -12.43 -4.73 -19.42
C LYS A 45 -13.58 -5.14 -18.50
N CYS A 46 -14.35 -6.15 -18.91
CA CYS A 46 -15.44 -6.68 -18.08
C CYS A 46 -14.97 -7.62 -16.95
N GLU A 47 -13.72 -7.50 -16.55
CA GLU A 47 -13.06 -8.39 -15.60
C GLU A 47 -12.92 -7.72 -14.22
N VAL A 48 -12.94 -8.54 -13.18
CA VAL A 48 -12.89 -8.10 -11.79
C VAL A 48 -11.50 -8.32 -11.21
N VAL A 49 -10.97 -7.31 -10.51
CA VAL A 49 -9.73 -7.38 -9.75
C VAL A 49 -10.03 -7.17 -8.27
N GLY A 50 -9.67 -8.15 -7.43
CA GLY A 50 -9.73 -8.01 -5.98
C GLY A 50 -8.42 -7.45 -5.42
N ILE A 51 -8.49 -6.49 -4.51
CA ILE A 51 -7.30 -5.86 -3.90
C ILE A 51 -7.42 -5.86 -2.37
N ASP A 52 -6.35 -6.36 -1.73
CA ASP A 52 -6.11 -6.18 -0.29
C ASP A 52 -5.00 -5.13 -0.07
N PRO A 53 -5.34 -3.93 0.42
CA PRO A 53 -4.39 -2.85 0.64
C PRO A 53 -3.71 -2.95 2.02
N GLY A 54 -2.45 -3.32 2.06
CA GLY A 54 -1.59 -3.27 3.25
C GLY A 54 -0.94 -1.89 3.47
N PRO A 55 -0.09 -1.73 4.50
CA PRO A 55 0.56 -0.46 4.84
C PRO A 55 1.66 -0.03 3.87
N SER A 56 2.21 -0.94 3.08
CA SER A 56 3.31 -0.69 2.12
C SER A 56 3.19 -1.46 0.82
N ARG A 57 2.37 -2.48 0.80
CA ARG A 57 2.16 -3.38 -0.33
C ARG A 57 0.66 -3.52 -0.55
N ILE A 58 0.29 -3.88 -1.76
CA ILE A 58 -1.04 -4.39 -2.07
C ILE A 58 -0.89 -5.82 -2.59
N ALA A 59 -1.79 -6.69 -2.18
CA ALA A 59 -2.04 -7.93 -2.89
C ALA A 59 -3.18 -7.70 -3.87
N TYR A 60 -3.08 -8.21 -5.07
CA TYR A 60 -4.19 -8.24 -6.00
C TYR A 60 -4.36 -9.63 -6.60
N PHE A 61 -5.59 -9.96 -6.91
CA PHE A 61 -5.99 -11.20 -7.55
C PHE A 61 -6.95 -10.89 -8.71
N HIS A 62 -6.70 -11.56 -9.81
CA HIS A 62 -7.52 -11.62 -11.01
C HIS A 62 -7.44 -13.06 -11.55
N GLU A 63 -8.39 -13.52 -12.35
CA GLU A 63 -8.44 -14.91 -12.84
C GLU A 63 -7.19 -15.36 -13.61
N GLN A 64 -6.38 -14.44 -14.14
CA GLN A 64 -5.16 -14.73 -14.89
C GLN A 64 -3.88 -14.20 -14.19
N HIS A 65 -4.02 -13.36 -13.18
CA HIS A 65 -2.90 -12.70 -12.53
C HIS A 65 -3.10 -12.55 -11.03
N ALA A 66 -2.08 -12.92 -10.27
CA ALA A 66 -2.04 -12.66 -8.84
C ALA A 66 -0.63 -12.21 -8.44
N ALA A 67 -0.52 -11.16 -7.66
CA ALA A 67 0.77 -10.71 -7.16
C ALA A 67 0.65 -9.87 -5.87
N ILE A 68 1.77 -9.73 -5.18
CA ILE A 68 1.95 -8.78 -4.09
C ILE A 68 2.99 -7.76 -4.55
N VAL A 69 2.58 -6.51 -4.67
CA VAL A 69 3.42 -5.43 -5.20
C VAL A 69 3.61 -4.30 -4.18
N GLU A 70 4.77 -3.66 -4.22
CA GLU A 70 5.04 -2.50 -3.37
C GLU A 70 4.36 -1.25 -3.93
N VAL A 71 3.72 -0.49 -3.05
CA VAL A 71 3.18 0.82 -3.39
C VAL A 71 4.28 1.86 -3.27
N ALA A 72 4.56 2.59 -4.35
CA ALA A 72 5.61 3.61 -4.43
C ALA A 72 7.00 3.10 -3.97
N PRO A 73 7.62 2.13 -4.65
CA PRO A 73 8.88 1.52 -4.22
C PRO A 73 10.06 2.51 -4.23
N HIS A 74 10.06 3.49 -5.14
CA HIS A 74 11.18 4.42 -5.32
C HIS A 74 11.24 5.55 -4.27
N VAL A 75 10.23 5.68 -3.40
CA VAL A 75 10.24 6.73 -2.35
C VAL A 75 11.31 6.49 -1.28
N ASP A 76 11.73 5.26 -1.06
CA ASP A 76 12.72 4.91 -0.05
C ASP A 76 14.13 5.43 -0.39
N LEU A 77 14.43 5.65 -1.66
CA LEU A 77 15.71 6.21 -2.14
C LEU A 77 16.00 7.61 -1.58
N GLN A 78 14.99 8.39 -1.22
CA GLN A 78 15.14 9.74 -0.72
C GLN A 78 15.35 9.81 0.81
N GLU A 79 15.00 8.76 1.54
CA GLU A 79 14.94 8.81 3.00
C GLU A 79 16.27 9.11 3.69
N PRO A 80 17.41 8.48 3.34
CA PRO A 80 18.68 8.75 4.00
C PRO A 80 19.07 10.23 3.89
N LYS A 81 18.85 10.84 2.73
CA LYS A 81 19.14 12.26 2.50
C LYS A 81 18.22 13.18 3.32
N ILE A 82 16.93 12.88 3.36
CA ILE A 82 15.94 13.62 4.16
C ILE A 82 16.33 13.59 5.64
N ARG A 83 16.60 12.41 6.19
CA ARG A 83 17.02 12.24 7.59
C ARG A 83 18.32 12.99 7.91
N LEU A 84 19.28 12.97 7.00
CA LEU A 84 20.54 13.70 7.19
C LEU A 84 20.29 15.21 7.27
N LEU A 85 19.47 15.75 6.36
CA LEU A 85 19.14 17.18 6.33
C LEU A 85 18.32 17.60 7.56
N GLN A 86 17.37 16.80 8.00
CA GLN A 86 16.61 17.02 9.24
C GLN A 86 17.54 17.11 10.46
N ARG A 87 18.44 16.15 10.64
CA ARG A 87 19.44 16.18 11.73
C ARG A 87 20.36 17.42 11.67
N ARG A 88 20.72 17.88 10.46
CA ARG A 88 21.53 19.09 10.28
C ARG A 88 20.73 20.36 10.68
N ILE A 89 19.45 20.41 10.33
CA ILE A 89 18.56 21.52 10.72
C ILE A 89 18.39 21.54 12.24
N ASP A 90 18.13 20.38 12.86
CA ASP A 90 17.94 20.28 14.31
C ASP A 90 19.18 20.72 15.09
N ARG A 91 20.36 20.29 14.64
CA ARG A 91 21.65 20.75 15.23
C ARG A 91 21.83 22.26 15.07
N SER A 92 21.54 22.80 13.89
CA SER A 92 21.64 24.24 13.64
C SER A 92 20.65 25.05 14.50
N ARG A 93 19.42 24.55 14.68
CA ARG A 93 18.42 25.16 15.56
C ARG A 93 18.90 25.21 17.01
N ARG A 94 19.40 24.09 17.52
CA ARG A 94 19.93 24.03 18.91
C ARG A 94 21.09 24.98 19.10
N ALA A 95 22.03 25.07 18.16
CA ALA A 95 23.19 25.97 18.26
C ALA A 95 22.80 27.43 18.20
N ASN A 96 21.74 27.82 17.46
CA ASN A 96 21.29 29.22 17.35
C ASN A 96 20.23 29.59 18.39
N ASN A 97 19.81 28.66 19.25
CA ASN A 97 18.80 28.90 20.30
C ASN A 97 19.25 28.14 21.57
N PRO A 98 20.33 28.57 22.23
CA PRO A 98 20.95 27.88 23.37
C PRO A 98 20.02 27.75 24.58
N ASP A 99 19.07 28.66 24.76
CA ASP A 99 18.08 28.60 25.85
C ASP A 99 17.08 27.44 25.74
N GLY A 100 17.36 26.55 24.79
CA GLY A 100 17.12 25.13 24.77
C GLY A 100 15.69 24.64 24.79
N THR A 101 14.71 25.44 25.04
CA THR A 101 13.30 25.04 24.95
C THR A 101 12.83 25.12 23.52
N VAL A 102 13.07 23.98 22.79
CA VAL A 102 12.38 23.68 21.53
C VAL A 102 10.87 23.65 21.79
N LYS A 103 10.24 24.83 21.88
CA LYS A 103 8.79 24.91 22.00
C LYS A 103 8.19 24.34 20.71
N LYS A 104 7.43 23.29 20.82
CA LYS A 104 6.62 22.76 19.72
C LYS A 104 5.78 23.90 19.15
N GLY A 105 5.90 24.18 17.84
CA GLY A 105 5.09 25.17 17.16
C GLY A 105 5.61 26.62 17.23
N SER A 106 6.81 26.87 17.76
CA SER A 106 7.39 28.23 17.70
C SER A 106 7.77 28.59 16.26
N SER A 107 7.14 29.65 15.73
CA SER A 107 7.51 30.29 14.45
C SER A 107 8.77 31.15 14.55
N THR A 108 9.27 31.39 15.77
CA THR A 108 10.30 32.36 16.10
C THR A 108 11.71 31.80 16.32
N TRP A 109 12.07 30.74 15.59
CA TRP A 109 13.41 30.18 15.64
C TRP A 109 14.44 31.12 15.01
N ASN A 110 15.50 31.44 15.74
CA ASN A 110 16.67 32.06 15.15
C ASN A 110 17.33 31.05 14.20
N THR A 111 17.34 31.35 12.92
CA THR A 111 17.83 30.45 11.88
C THR A 111 18.98 31.10 11.13
N SER A 112 20.14 30.45 11.13
CA SER A 112 21.31 30.91 10.37
C SER A 112 21.05 30.81 8.86
N ASN A 113 21.80 31.57 8.05
CA ASN A 113 21.74 31.46 6.58
C ASN A 113 22.03 30.04 6.09
N ARG A 114 22.97 29.33 6.74
CA ARG A 114 23.25 27.92 6.45
C ARG A 114 22.05 27.03 6.78
N GLY A 115 21.36 27.29 7.90
CA GLY A 115 20.12 26.60 8.27
C GLY A 115 19.01 26.82 7.23
N ARG A 116 18.81 28.04 6.76
CA ARG A 116 17.83 28.37 5.70
C ARG A 116 18.14 27.64 4.39
N ARG A 117 19.40 27.62 3.95
CA ARG A 117 19.85 26.87 2.77
C ARG A 117 19.60 25.36 2.92
N THR A 118 19.85 24.79 4.12
CA THR A 118 19.60 23.38 4.42
C THR A 118 18.10 23.07 4.40
N ALA A 119 17.27 23.95 4.96
CA ALA A 119 15.81 23.81 4.91
C ALA A 119 15.27 23.85 3.47
N ALA A 120 15.81 24.74 2.63
CA ALA A 120 15.44 24.78 1.21
C ALA A 120 15.80 23.48 0.47
N LYS A 121 16.97 22.89 0.76
CA LYS A 121 17.34 21.57 0.23
C LYS A 121 16.39 20.47 0.72
N LEU A 122 16.02 20.48 1.99
CA LEU A 122 15.05 19.53 2.55
C LEU A 122 13.70 19.64 1.87
N ALA A 123 13.19 20.87 1.67
CA ALA A 123 11.95 21.12 0.97
C ALA A 123 11.96 20.56 -0.46
N GLU A 124 13.09 20.72 -1.18
CA GLU A 124 13.24 20.14 -2.52
C GLU A 124 13.23 18.62 -2.50
N HIS A 125 13.89 17.97 -1.53
CA HIS A 125 13.82 16.50 -1.38
C HIS A 125 12.40 16.02 -1.10
N HIS A 126 11.63 16.72 -0.25
CA HIS A 126 10.22 16.38 -0.03
C HIS A 126 9.37 16.58 -1.28
N ARG A 127 9.63 17.64 -2.06
CA ARG A 127 8.97 17.82 -3.35
C ARG A 127 9.27 16.70 -4.33
N CYS A 128 10.53 16.26 -4.44
CA CYS A 128 10.94 15.15 -5.28
C CYS A 128 10.27 13.84 -4.81
N LEU A 129 10.26 13.57 -3.50
CA LEU A 129 9.59 12.41 -2.93
C LEU A 129 8.09 12.37 -3.31
N ALA A 130 7.38 13.49 -3.15
CA ALA A 130 5.97 13.58 -3.54
C ALA A 130 5.76 13.35 -5.06
N ALA A 131 6.66 13.88 -5.90
CA ALA A 131 6.59 13.68 -7.34
C ALA A 131 6.87 12.21 -7.74
N THR A 132 7.86 11.57 -7.11
CA THR A 132 8.15 10.14 -7.29
C THR A 132 6.97 9.29 -6.88
N ARG A 133 6.43 9.50 -5.68
CA ARG A 133 5.25 8.79 -5.19
C ARG A 133 4.07 8.90 -6.15
N LYS A 134 3.78 10.11 -6.64
CA LYS A 134 2.68 10.32 -7.58
C LYS A 134 2.90 9.59 -8.91
N ARG A 135 4.15 9.49 -9.39
CA ARG A 135 4.49 8.73 -10.59
C ARG A 135 4.27 7.24 -10.36
N ASP A 136 4.86 6.70 -9.29
CA ASP A 136 4.77 5.28 -8.95
C ASP A 136 3.30 4.85 -8.74
N HIS A 137 2.49 5.68 -8.05
CA HIS A 137 1.04 5.45 -7.95
C HIS A 137 0.37 5.45 -9.33
N GLY A 138 0.77 6.37 -10.21
CA GLY A 138 0.21 6.46 -11.56
C GLY A 138 0.50 5.25 -12.42
N GLU A 139 1.70 4.70 -12.32
CA GLU A 139 2.13 3.47 -13.00
C GLU A 139 1.32 2.28 -12.46
N LEU A 140 1.33 2.04 -11.16
CA LEU A 140 0.60 0.93 -10.55
C LEU A 140 -0.93 0.97 -10.83
N VAL A 141 -1.53 2.17 -10.77
CA VAL A 141 -2.96 2.31 -11.11
C VAL A 141 -3.22 2.01 -12.58
N ASN A 142 -2.32 2.40 -13.49
CA ASN A 142 -2.47 2.06 -14.90
C ASN A 142 -2.42 0.54 -15.11
N ASP A 143 -1.48 -0.13 -14.45
CA ASP A 143 -1.31 -1.58 -14.57
C ASP A 143 -2.56 -2.32 -14.07
N LEU A 144 -3.13 -1.90 -12.92
CA LEU A 144 -4.36 -2.46 -12.40
C LEU A 144 -5.57 -2.26 -13.33
N LEU A 145 -5.71 -1.06 -13.92
CA LEU A 145 -6.80 -0.76 -14.84
C LEU A 145 -6.64 -1.46 -16.20
N GLN A 146 -5.44 -1.91 -16.56
CA GLN A 146 -5.22 -2.75 -17.75
C GLN A 146 -5.66 -4.20 -17.50
N ILE A 147 -5.61 -4.67 -16.24
CA ILE A 147 -5.98 -6.03 -15.86
C ILE A 147 -7.51 -6.16 -15.86
N GLY A 148 -8.23 -5.24 -15.21
CA GLY A 148 -9.69 -5.32 -15.13
C GLY A 148 -10.38 -3.97 -14.97
N GLY A 149 -11.64 -3.91 -15.37
CA GLY A 149 -12.48 -2.71 -15.34
C GLY A 149 -13.26 -2.52 -14.04
N THR A 150 -13.49 -3.60 -13.28
CA THR A 150 -14.12 -3.53 -11.96
C THR A 150 -13.09 -3.87 -10.89
N ILE A 151 -12.80 -2.92 -10.00
CA ILE A 151 -11.84 -3.11 -8.93
C ILE A 151 -12.57 -3.17 -7.59
N LYS A 152 -12.47 -4.30 -6.91
CA LYS A 152 -13.00 -4.50 -5.56
C LYS A 152 -11.88 -4.34 -4.54
N ILE A 153 -11.98 -3.36 -3.66
CA ILE A 153 -10.94 -3.03 -2.68
C ILE A 153 -11.51 -2.98 -1.27
N GLU A 154 -10.77 -3.51 -0.30
CA GLU A 154 -11.16 -3.41 1.10
C GLU A 154 -11.08 -1.95 1.59
N LYS A 155 -12.18 -1.48 2.20
CA LYS A 155 -12.26 -0.14 2.77
C LYS A 155 -11.51 -0.07 4.08
N ASN A 156 -10.32 0.51 4.06
CA ASN A 156 -9.45 0.62 5.22
C ASN A 156 -9.39 2.04 5.79
N ASN A 157 -9.24 2.12 7.12
CA ASN A 157 -8.97 3.39 7.79
C ASN A 157 -7.46 3.67 7.82
N TYR A 158 -6.96 4.39 6.84
CA TYR A 158 -5.53 4.72 6.71
C TYR A 158 -4.98 5.59 7.86
N ARG A 159 -5.82 6.31 8.60
CA ARG A 159 -5.40 7.00 9.83
C ARG A 159 -5.04 6.01 10.93
N SER A 160 -5.76 4.90 11.00
CA SER A 160 -5.43 3.78 11.89
C SER A 160 -4.11 3.13 11.50
N PHE A 161 -3.89 2.92 10.20
CA PHE A 161 -2.60 2.42 9.68
C PHE A 161 -1.44 3.35 10.04
N GLN A 162 -1.65 4.66 10.04
CA GLN A 162 -0.63 5.62 10.44
C GLN A 162 -0.20 5.48 11.90
N ARG A 163 -1.08 5.07 12.80
CA ARG A 163 -0.75 4.85 14.21
C ARG A 163 0.17 3.64 14.39
N CYS A 164 -0.11 2.54 13.68
CA CYS A 164 0.63 1.28 13.80
C CYS A 164 1.87 1.23 12.88
N PHE A 165 1.77 1.77 11.68
CA PHE A 165 2.77 1.68 10.60
C PHE A 165 3.16 3.06 10.05
N GLY A 166 3.12 4.10 10.88
CA GLY A 166 3.14 5.52 10.49
C GLY A 166 4.20 5.90 9.46
N ARG A 167 5.42 5.40 9.63
CA ARG A 167 6.52 5.71 8.71
C ARG A 167 6.24 5.18 7.30
N SER A 168 5.86 3.92 7.18
CA SER A 168 5.59 3.28 5.90
C SER A 168 4.37 3.90 5.22
N THR A 169 3.25 3.98 5.95
CA THR A 169 1.99 4.52 5.45
C THR A 169 2.12 5.98 4.98
N ASN A 170 2.80 6.84 5.75
CA ASN A 170 3.02 8.24 5.39
C ASN A 170 3.91 8.40 4.17
N ARG A 171 4.97 7.62 4.08
CA ARG A 171 5.93 7.70 3.01
C ARG A 171 5.32 7.25 1.69
N ARG A 172 4.62 6.13 1.71
CA ARG A 172 4.01 5.53 0.52
C ARG A 172 2.67 6.15 0.14
N GLY A 173 1.98 6.81 1.10
CA GLY A 173 0.74 7.54 0.84
C GLY A 173 -0.41 6.63 0.40
N MET A 174 -0.69 5.56 1.13
CA MET A 174 -1.73 4.58 0.77
C MET A 174 -3.10 5.22 0.53
N GLY A 175 -3.53 6.15 1.38
CA GLY A 175 -4.79 6.88 1.15
C GLY A 175 -4.77 7.69 -0.15
N GLU A 176 -3.64 8.34 -0.48
CA GLU A 176 -3.46 9.06 -1.74
C GLU A 176 -3.48 8.12 -2.96
N PHE A 177 -2.95 6.90 -2.81
CA PHE A 177 -3.01 5.85 -3.83
C PHE A 177 -4.45 5.46 -4.14
N VAL A 178 -5.26 5.16 -3.12
CA VAL A 178 -6.66 4.75 -3.30
C VAL A 178 -7.50 5.87 -3.92
N GLU A 179 -7.33 7.11 -3.47
CA GLU A 179 -8.01 8.25 -4.10
C GLU A 179 -7.56 8.47 -5.56
N HIS A 180 -6.30 8.19 -5.87
CA HIS A 180 -5.80 8.24 -7.25
C HIS A 180 -6.41 7.11 -8.11
N LEU A 181 -6.51 5.90 -7.55
CA LEU A 181 -7.15 4.76 -8.20
C LEU A 181 -8.61 5.07 -8.55
N LYS A 182 -9.42 5.52 -7.57
CA LYS A 182 -10.83 5.89 -7.79
C LYS A 182 -11.00 6.92 -8.90
N ARG A 183 -10.25 8.02 -8.81
CA ARG A 183 -10.33 9.08 -9.80
C ARG A 183 -9.94 8.64 -11.21
N LYS A 184 -8.90 7.78 -11.33
CA LYS A 184 -8.48 7.27 -12.64
C LYS A 184 -9.43 6.22 -13.19
N ALA A 185 -9.96 5.35 -12.35
CA ALA A 185 -10.99 4.39 -12.72
C ALA A 185 -12.24 5.10 -13.28
N GLU A 186 -12.75 6.08 -12.54
CA GLU A 186 -13.87 6.92 -13.00
C GLU A 186 -13.57 7.55 -14.37
N SER A 187 -12.38 8.14 -14.54
CA SER A 187 -11.97 8.74 -15.81
C SER A 187 -11.83 7.74 -16.95
N ALA A 188 -11.56 6.47 -16.64
CA ALA A 188 -11.42 5.39 -17.61
C ALA A 188 -12.73 4.65 -17.91
N GLY A 189 -13.83 5.00 -17.23
CA GLY A 189 -15.10 4.27 -17.30
C GLY A 189 -15.07 2.94 -16.57
N CYS A 190 -14.12 2.78 -15.62
CA CYS A 190 -14.00 1.64 -14.74
C CYS A 190 -14.66 1.92 -13.39
N GLU A 191 -14.99 0.88 -12.66
CA GLU A 191 -15.63 0.97 -11.36
C GLU A 191 -14.69 0.57 -10.22
N VAL A 192 -14.80 1.27 -9.08
CA VAL A 192 -14.11 0.87 -7.83
C VAL A 192 -15.15 0.65 -6.74
N ILE A 193 -15.29 -0.59 -6.31
CA ILE A 193 -16.22 -1.02 -5.26
C ILE A 193 -15.45 -1.14 -3.94
N GLU A 194 -15.84 -0.36 -2.95
CA GLU A 194 -15.27 -0.46 -1.60
C GLU A 194 -16.01 -1.52 -0.76
N LEU A 195 -15.29 -2.56 -0.40
CA LEU A 195 -15.79 -3.67 0.41
C LEU A 195 -15.69 -3.35 1.91
N ASN A 196 -16.72 -3.71 2.67
CA ASN A 196 -16.73 -3.50 4.11
C ASN A 196 -15.86 -4.53 4.84
N ALA A 197 -14.67 -4.09 5.29
CA ALA A 197 -13.70 -4.89 6.02
C ALA A 197 -14.25 -5.56 7.30
N TYR A 198 -15.12 -4.86 8.02
CA TYR A 198 -15.70 -5.37 9.27
C TYR A 198 -16.74 -6.47 9.04
N LYS A 199 -17.48 -6.39 7.93
CA LYS A 199 -18.49 -7.38 7.55
C LYS A 199 -17.83 -8.61 6.97
N LEU A 200 -16.92 -8.44 6.02
CA LEU A 200 -16.32 -9.54 5.27
C LEU A 200 -15.20 -10.24 6.01
N LYS A 201 -14.39 -9.53 6.81
CA LYS A 201 -13.26 -10.09 7.58
C LYS A 201 -12.39 -11.04 6.75
N MET A 202 -12.05 -10.66 5.53
CA MET A 202 -11.41 -11.52 4.52
C MET A 202 -10.14 -12.21 5.03
N SER A 203 -9.32 -11.55 5.83
CA SER A 203 -8.11 -12.14 6.43
C SER A 203 -8.39 -13.23 7.48
N GLN A 204 -9.65 -13.43 7.87
CA GLN A 204 -10.07 -14.39 8.90
C GLN A 204 -10.96 -15.50 8.35
N TYR A 205 -11.60 -15.28 7.22
CA TYR A 205 -12.57 -16.20 6.63
C TYR A 205 -11.87 -17.36 5.90
N ASP A 206 -12.38 -18.56 6.13
CA ASP A 206 -11.99 -19.77 5.43
C ASP A 206 -13.21 -20.37 4.71
N PRO A 207 -13.26 -20.31 3.36
CA PRO A 207 -14.40 -20.83 2.59
C PRO A 207 -14.61 -22.34 2.71
N GLN A 208 -13.56 -23.11 2.94
CA GLN A 208 -13.69 -24.57 3.02
C GLN A 208 -14.46 -24.99 4.28
N THR A 209 -14.13 -24.39 5.41
CA THR A 209 -14.77 -24.69 6.70
C THR A 209 -15.96 -23.78 7.00
N ASP A 210 -16.20 -22.75 6.19
CA ASP A 210 -17.18 -21.67 6.40
C ASP A 210 -17.03 -20.98 7.77
N ALA A 211 -15.82 -20.81 8.22
CA ALA A 211 -15.51 -20.32 9.54
C ALA A 211 -14.61 -19.08 9.53
N TYR A 212 -14.75 -18.28 10.59
CA TYR A 212 -13.90 -17.11 10.83
C TYR A 212 -12.91 -17.40 11.96
N ARG A 213 -11.62 -17.38 11.63
CA ARG A 213 -10.56 -17.57 12.61
C ARG A 213 -9.65 -16.36 12.67
N LYS A 214 -9.63 -15.70 13.84
CA LYS A 214 -8.70 -14.59 14.07
C LYS A 214 -7.26 -15.14 14.17
N LYS A 215 -6.36 -14.57 13.36
CA LYS A 215 -4.96 -14.97 13.29
C LYS A 215 -4.07 -13.84 13.77
N PRO A 216 -2.94 -14.12 14.44
CA PRO A 216 -1.96 -13.12 14.81
C PRO A 216 -1.33 -12.49 13.55
N LEU A 217 -0.92 -11.22 13.63
CA LEU A 217 -0.32 -10.50 12.50
C LEU A 217 1.01 -11.13 12.01
N LYS A 218 1.66 -11.92 12.85
CA LYS A 218 2.88 -12.68 12.50
C LYS A 218 2.61 -13.81 11.52
N GLU A 219 1.42 -14.39 11.56
CA GLU A 219 1.00 -15.48 10.68
C GLU A 219 0.71 -14.92 9.29
N ARG A 220 1.64 -15.14 8.37
CA ARG A 220 1.56 -14.65 7.00
C ARG A 220 0.96 -15.64 6.02
N TRP A 221 0.80 -16.90 6.45
CA TRP A 221 0.26 -17.96 5.65
C TRP A 221 -1.09 -18.42 6.21
N HIS A 222 -2.05 -18.57 5.34
CA HIS A 222 -3.40 -19.03 5.62
C HIS A 222 -3.51 -20.48 5.18
N ARG A 223 -3.92 -21.37 6.09
CA ARG A 223 -4.22 -22.75 5.72
C ARG A 223 -5.60 -22.80 5.06
N TRP A 224 -5.65 -23.39 3.89
CA TRP A 224 -6.91 -23.62 3.19
C TRP A 224 -7.63 -24.84 3.80
N GLY A 225 -8.61 -24.60 4.64
CA GLY A 225 -9.36 -25.63 5.36
C GLY A 225 -8.46 -26.57 6.15
N ASN A 226 -8.74 -27.85 6.00
CA ASN A 226 -7.97 -28.95 6.60
C ASN A 226 -6.96 -29.58 5.62
N THR A 227 -6.74 -28.98 4.46
CA THR A 227 -5.75 -29.43 3.49
C THR A 227 -4.34 -29.01 3.90
N GLY A 228 -3.32 -29.60 3.29
CA GLY A 228 -1.93 -29.18 3.43
C GLY A 228 -1.58 -27.88 2.69
N THR A 229 -2.55 -27.26 2.04
CA THR A 229 -2.33 -26.06 1.23
C THR A 229 -2.21 -24.82 2.10
N LEU A 230 -1.11 -24.09 1.95
CA LEU A 230 -0.86 -22.80 2.59
C LEU A 230 -0.87 -21.69 1.55
N VAL A 231 -1.66 -20.67 1.78
CA VAL A 231 -1.79 -19.49 0.92
C VAL A 231 -1.27 -18.25 1.67
N GLN A 232 -0.57 -17.39 0.96
CA GLN A 232 -0.17 -16.10 1.53
C GLN A 232 -1.43 -15.29 1.89
N ARG A 233 -1.50 -14.80 3.14
CA ARG A 233 -2.70 -14.24 3.74
C ARG A 233 -3.30 -13.07 2.95
N ASP A 234 -2.45 -12.15 2.50
CA ASP A 234 -2.89 -10.95 1.79
C ASP A 234 -3.37 -11.33 0.36
N ALA A 235 -2.75 -12.35 -0.27
CA ALA A 235 -3.20 -12.91 -1.54
C ALA A 235 -4.54 -13.63 -1.41
N MET A 236 -4.74 -14.37 -0.30
CA MET A 236 -6.04 -14.96 0.02
C MET A 236 -7.12 -13.90 0.19
N SER A 237 -6.82 -12.81 0.91
CA SER A 237 -7.76 -11.70 1.06
C SER A 237 -8.12 -11.06 -0.30
N ALA A 238 -7.15 -10.93 -1.20
CA ALA A 238 -7.38 -10.41 -2.55
C ALA A 238 -8.25 -11.35 -3.40
N PHE A 239 -8.05 -12.66 -3.31
CA PHE A 239 -8.91 -13.68 -3.93
C PHE A 239 -10.35 -13.57 -3.43
N LEU A 240 -10.54 -13.49 -2.11
CA LEU A 240 -11.85 -13.31 -1.51
C LEU A 240 -12.50 -11.99 -1.93
N ALA A 241 -11.73 -10.90 -2.01
CA ALA A 241 -12.22 -9.61 -2.47
C ALA A 241 -12.72 -9.66 -3.92
N CYS A 242 -12.01 -10.37 -4.80
CA CYS A 242 -12.39 -10.55 -6.20
C CYS A 242 -13.80 -11.13 -6.35
N HIS A 243 -14.11 -12.12 -5.53
CA HIS A 243 -15.39 -12.85 -5.58
C HIS A 243 -16.43 -12.39 -4.54
N ALA A 244 -16.10 -11.40 -3.70
CA ALA A 244 -17.03 -10.88 -2.71
C ALA A 244 -18.22 -10.17 -3.36
N THR A 245 -19.39 -10.28 -2.72
CA THR A 245 -20.60 -9.53 -3.05
C THR A 245 -20.93 -8.52 -1.97
N GLU A 246 -21.86 -7.62 -2.22
CA GLU A 246 -22.37 -6.69 -1.19
C GLU A 246 -23.02 -7.43 0.00
N LYS A 247 -23.60 -8.60 -0.27
CA LYS A 247 -24.26 -9.44 0.74
C LYS A 247 -23.27 -10.18 1.63
N GLY A 248 -22.08 -10.54 1.13
CA GLY A 248 -21.08 -11.30 1.84
C GLY A 248 -20.20 -12.14 0.91
N HIS A 249 -19.63 -13.21 1.49
CA HIS A 249 -18.92 -14.22 0.72
C HIS A 249 -19.92 -15.20 0.07
N ASP A 250 -19.71 -15.48 -1.21
CA ASP A 250 -20.38 -16.59 -1.90
C ASP A 250 -19.50 -17.83 -1.79
N ARG A 251 -19.78 -18.68 -0.81
CA ARG A 251 -18.99 -19.88 -0.54
C ARG A 251 -18.95 -20.84 -1.72
N ALA A 252 -20.09 -21.07 -2.38
CA ALA A 252 -20.16 -22.00 -3.51
C ALA A 252 -19.25 -21.55 -4.65
N LEU A 253 -19.34 -20.28 -5.01
CA LEU A 253 -18.48 -19.66 -6.03
C LEU A 253 -16.99 -19.72 -5.63
N LEU A 254 -16.66 -19.44 -4.36
CA LEU A 254 -15.27 -19.47 -3.89
C LEU A 254 -14.66 -20.88 -3.97
N LEU A 255 -15.42 -21.91 -3.65
CA LEU A 255 -14.97 -23.30 -3.76
C LEU A 255 -14.81 -23.73 -5.22
N GLU A 256 -15.72 -23.34 -6.10
CA GLU A 256 -15.64 -23.58 -7.54
C GLU A 256 -14.37 -22.93 -8.14
N LYS A 257 -14.14 -21.66 -7.83
CA LYS A 257 -13.01 -20.88 -8.37
C LYS A 257 -11.67 -21.25 -7.76
N TRP A 258 -11.66 -21.94 -6.62
CA TRP A 258 -10.43 -22.24 -5.88
C TRP A 258 -9.43 -23.06 -6.69
N THR A 259 -9.86 -24.09 -7.41
CA THR A 259 -8.95 -25.00 -8.15
C THR A 259 -8.09 -24.21 -9.15
N THR A 260 -8.71 -23.29 -9.90
CA THR A 260 -7.99 -22.43 -10.84
C THR A 260 -7.10 -21.41 -10.10
N ALA A 261 -7.63 -20.83 -9.01
CA ALA A 261 -6.90 -19.85 -8.19
C ALA A 261 -5.68 -20.47 -7.52
N GLU A 262 -5.77 -21.72 -7.01
CA GLU A 262 -4.65 -22.42 -6.38
C GLU A 262 -3.49 -22.65 -7.35
N ALA A 263 -3.77 -23.05 -8.58
CA ALA A 263 -2.75 -23.23 -9.61
C ALA A 263 -2.04 -21.90 -9.93
N LEU A 264 -2.80 -20.81 -10.07
CA LEU A 264 -2.27 -19.48 -10.33
C LEU A 264 -1.42 -18.94 -9.15
N LEU A 265 -1.92 -19.09 -7.93
CA LEU A 265 -1.23 -18.66 -6.72
C LEU A 265 0.04 -19.47 -6.48
N SER A 266 0.04 -20.76 -6.77
CA SER A 266 1.21 -21.63 -6.71
C SER A 266 2.27 -21.22 -7.73
N GLY A 267 1.89 -20.99 -8.98
CA GLY A 267 2.77 -20.49 -10.03
C GLY A 267 3.37 -19.11 -9.70
N SER A 268 2.67 -18.31 -8.93
CA SER A 268 3.13 -16.98 -8.45
C SER A 268 3.92 -17.06 -7.12
N GLY A 269 4.14 -18.24 -6.54
CA GLY A 269 4.80 -18.42 -5.24
C GLY A 269 3.98 -17.90 -4.04
N LEU A 270 2.71 -17.69 -4.22
CA LEU A 270 1.77 -17.20 -3.19
C LEU A 270 0.98 -18.33 -2.54
N CYS A 271 1.15 -19.55 -3.02
CA CYS A 271 0.60 -20.78 -2.46
C CYS A 271 1.70 -21.85 -2.40
N ARG A 272 1.63 -22.71 -1.40
CA ARG A 272 2.55 -23.85 -1.22
C ARG A 272 1.83 -25.00 -0.50
N HIS A 273 2.27 -26.22 -0.74
CA HIS A 273 1.81 -27.39 0.01
C HIS A 273 2.80 -27.67 1.14
N GLU A 274 2.27 -27.96 2.34
CA GLU A 274 3.10 -28.54 3.39
C GLU A 274 3.45 -29.97 2.93
N PRO A 275 4.72 -30.41 3.07
CA PRO A 275 5.02 -31.82 2.87
C PRO A 275 4.14 -32.62 3.82
N CYS A 276 3.51 -33.69 3.30
CA CYS A 276 2.79 -34.66 4.14
C CYS A 276 3.76 -35.13 5.22
N SER A 277 3.55 -34.65 6.44
CA SER A 277 4.12 -35.34 7.59
C SER A 277 3.35 -36.63 7.73
N ASP A 278 3.96 -37.73 7.31
CA ASP A 278 3.45 -39.07 7.62
C ASP A 278 3.24 -39.13 9.14
N PRO A 279 2.07 -39.57 9.62
CA PRO A 279 1.79 -39.66 11.04
C PRO A 279 2.39 -40.92 11.67
N GLU A 280 3.65 -41.22 11.41
CA GLU A 280 4.36 -42.28 12.13
C GLU A 280 5.84 -41.91 12.25
N VAL A 281 6.27 -41.41 13.35
CA VAL A 281 7.38 -41.80 14.25
C VAL A 281 7.41 -40.80 15.41
N SER A 282 6.50 -40.95 16.36
CA SER A 282 6.73 -40.50 17.71
C SER A 282 6.91 -41.72 18.61
N LYS A 283 8.09 -42.31 18.61
CA LYS A 283 8.50 -43.18 19.70
C LYS A 283 9.85 -42.70 20.22
N ASP A 284 9.78 -42.32 21.48
CA ASP A 284 10.84 -42.32 22.47
C ASP A 284 12.19 -41.63 22.17
N ALA A 285 12.27 -40.42 22.66
CA ALA A 285 13.49 -39.94 23.30
C ALA A 285 13.16 -39.20 24.59
N SER A 286 12.73 -40.00 25.55
CA SER A 286 12.75 -39.62 26.95
C SER A 286 14.20 -39.47 27.40
N ARG A 287 14.44 -38.41 28.20
CA ARG A 287 15.55 -38.28 29.16
C ARG A 287 16.96 -38.07 28.58
N LEU A 288 17.33 -36.81 28.45
CA LEU A 288 18.71 -36.47 28.87
C LEU A 288 18.65 -35.17 29.71
N THR A 289 19.10 -35.34 30.89
CA THR A 289 19.27 -34.50 32.06
C THR A 289 19.95 -33.17 31.73
N LYS A 290 19.46 -32.10 32.34
CA LYS A 290 20.16 -30.83 32.46
C LYS A 290 21.44 -31.01 33.31
N PRO A 291 22.56 -30.43 32.96
CA PRO A 291 23.57 -30.10 33.95
C PRO A 291 23.25 -28.74 34.56
N ASN A 292 23.08 -28.83 35.86
CA ASN A 292 23.06 -27.72 36.80
C ASN A 292 24.48 -27.13 36.86
N CYS A 293 24.66 -25.87 36.61
CA CYS A 293 25.83 -25.17 37.04
C CYS A 293 25.44 -23.85 37.70
N GLY A 294 25.36 -23.91 39.00
CA GLY A 294 25.34 -22.74 39.84
C GLY A 294 26.75 -22.19 40.01
N SER A 295 26.85 -20.93 40.21
CA SER A 295 27.49 -20.27 41.36
C SER A 295 27.83 -18.82 41.02
N LYS A 296 27.30 -18.00 41.86
CA LYS A 296 27.68 -16.67 42.28
C LYS A 296 29.18 -16.37 42.19
N ALA A 297 29.50 -15.15 41.79
CA ALA A 297 30.45 -14.31 42.50
C ALA A 297 30.24 -12.85 42.16
N GLU A 298 29.95 -12.11 43.17
CA GLU A 298 30.13 -10.70 43.48
C GLU A 298 31.39 -10.06 42.89
N ARG A 299 31.24 -8.92 42.26
CA ARG A 299 31.84 -7.61 42.68
C ARG A 299 31.28 -6.50 41.77
#